data_ef9b51e9d190ebf9fb3dd4147fcf847a
#
_entry.id   ef9b51e9d190ebf9fb3dd4147fcf847a
#
_cell.length_a   1.000
_cell.length_b   1.000
_cell.length_c   1.000
_cell.angle_alpha   90.00
_cell.angle_beta   90.00
_cell.angle_gamma   90.00
#
_symmetry.space_group_name_H-M   'P 1'
#
loop_
_entity.id
_entity.type
_entity.pdbx_description
1 polymer ?
#
loop_
_entity_poly.entity_id
_entity_poly.type
_entity_poly.pdbx_seq_one_letter_code
_entity_poly.pdbx_strand_id
1 'polypeptide(L)'
;MSTKTIISGVATAAMAVAVLAGPYGWGIAIGAGLFMGGASAMMSHVQEGALGDTSTSPLDSGVRLNTRSTEEPVPVIYGQLKVGGNDVYITATGAQNNILWIVQTLSEGECDSIEAVGGVDQLWLGDKLYNEYGGNVSYYFHSGSATQTKDATLYAAKNEWADTLKNTCYVVWRLTYNKDYFQGIPRRNILLNGRKLFDFRTSVTAYSNNPVLCLYDYLTNSRYGLGIASTNIDTATWTSAANYCDTKGWTLNYAINKSQLAHDVINIILLHFRGKLVWYDGKFYLRYSDLNFESSVMSLEDKHIAQGASGESSMFVTQPSRFKRPDAIRVAYIDTDKEYVTDYVTVGDTTGVVKELKLPGCTNRQQASDLGVYELERQQLDRVVGGLFRDDALQLEAHDPVTLTTTALGISGQTMRVLDSQIQNNGLVALSLGYESTGLYDDDYNLDAEGVYNCSLPDINAEPPSVSNVVLTEDTYSYRLRTFTRVNVTFDLPADYPWLKHVEIWLSHDNATWEHLFNVTGDFQVDPVEEGVTYYLKFTTVSIWETRRTDAHSYVSSLLIQGRTD
;
A
#
# COMPACT_ATOMS: atom_id res chain seq x y z
N MET A 1 34.67 -38.38 14.84
CA MET A 1 33.55 -37.47 14.47
C MET A 1 32.91 -37.96 13.20
N SER A 2 31.63 -38.22 13.20
CA SER A 2 30.89 -38.85 12.11
C SER A 2 30.72 -37.87 10.95
N THR A 3 30.85 -38.36 9.73
CA THR A 3 30.63 -37.61 8.46
C THR A 3 29.30 -36.85 8.42
N LYS A 4 28.29 -37.33 9.18
CA LYS A 4 26.99 -36.65 9.35
C LYS A 4 27.10 -35.32 10.08
N THR A 5 28.03 -35.15 11.02
CA THR A 5 28.21 -33.90 11.79
C THR A 5 28.87 -32.80 10.95
N ILE A 6 29.72 -33.20 10.01
CA ILE A 6 30.38 -32.26 9.09
C ILE A 6 29.38 -31.74 8.05
N ILE A 7 28.52 -32.62 7.51
CA ILE A 7 27.51 -32.24 6.53
C ILE A 7 26.46 -31.33 7.17
N SER A 8 26.05 -31.55 8.43
CA SER A 8 25.10 -30.67 9.10
C SER A 8 25.70 -29.28 9.43
N GLY A 9 26.99 -29.21 9.76
CA GLY A 9 27.69 -27.95 10.02
C GLY A 9 27.84 -27.09 8.75
N VAL A 10 28.16 -27.71 7.62
CA VAL A 10 28.27 -27.02 6.33
C VAL A 10 26.89 -26.58 5.82
N ALA A 11 25.85 -27.41 5.99
CA ALA A 11 24.48 -27.05 5.64
C ALA A 11 23.96 -25.88 6.46
N THR A 12 24.32 -25.81 7.76
CA THR A 12 23.89 -24.71 8.64
C THR A 12 24.62 -23.39 8.29
N ALA A 13 25.89 -23.45 7.92
CA ALA A 13 26.61 -22.28 7.45
C ALA A 13 26.13 -21.80 6.07
N ALA A 14 25.80 -22.71 5.17
CA ALA A 14 25.21 -22.40 3.87
C ALA A 14 23.81 -21.79 3.97
N MET A 15 22.98 -22.26 4.90
CA MET A 15 21.68 -21.63 5.18
C MET A 15 21.81 -20.22 5.76
N ALA A 16 22.81 -19.95 6.60
CA ALA A 16 23.03 -18.63 7.16
C ALA A 16 23.44 -17.59 6.08
N VAL A 17 24.16 -18.02 5.05
CA VAL A 17 24.56 -17.14 3.93
C VAL A 17 23.40 -16.95 2.93
N ALA A 18 22.59 -17.98 2.68
CA ALA A 18 21.41 -17.89 1.82
C ALA A 18 20.31 -16.96 2.40
N VAL A 19 20.24 -16.83 3.71
CA VAL A 19 19.26 -15.97 4.43
C VAL A 19 19.48 -14.47 4.16
N LEU A 20 20.65 -14.06 3.68
CA LEU A 20 21.01 -12.66 3.48
C LEU A 20 20.87 -12.17 2.02
N ALA A 21 20.49 -13.03 1.11
CA ALA A 21 20.14 -12.63 -0.25
C ALA A 21 18.72 -12.06 -0.26
N GLY A 22 18.52 -10.84 -0.73
CA GLY A 22 17.21 -10.14 -0.76
C GLY A 22 16.11 -10.90 -1.55
N PRO A 23 14.88 -10.36 -1.64
CA PRO A 23 13.72 -11.05 -2.21
C PRO A 23 13.88 -11.47 -3.67
N TYR A 24 14.83 -10.88 -4.36
CA TYR A 24 15.32 -11.32 -5.66
C TYR A 24 16.54 -12.24 -5.52
N GLY A 25 16.73 -12.76 -4.30
CA GLY A 25 17.87 -13.51 -3.84
C GLY A 25 18.15 -14.71 -4.69
N TRP A 26 19.12 -14.51 -5.48
CA TRP A 26 19.91 -15.58 -6.02
C TRP A 26 20.65 -16.19 -4.82
N GLY A 27 19.97 -17.13 -4.17
CA GLY A 27 20.58 -17.87 -3.07
C GLY A 27 21.85 -18.51 -3.55
N ILE A 28 22.93 -18.31 -2.83
CA ILE A 28 24.17 -19.05 -3.03
C ILE A 28 23.83 -20.53 -2.85
N ALA A 29 23.55 -21.22 -3.94
CA ALA A 29 23.47 -22.66 -3.92
C ALA A 29 24.89 -23.22 -3.90
N ILE A 30 25.42 -23.42 -2.68
CA ILE A 30 26.63 -24.22 -2.51
C ILE A 30 26.26 -25.68 -2.76
N GLY A 31 26.34 -26.07 -4.00
CA GLY A 31 26.19 -27.44 -4.43
C GLY A 31 27.15 -27.68 -5.57
N ALA A 32 28.28 -28.29 -5.29
CA ALA A 32 29.17 -28.77 -6.33
C ALA A 32 28.42 -29.73 -7.27
N GLY A 33 28.28 -29.28 -8.52
CA GLY A 33 27.86 -30.13 -9.63
C GLY A 33 26.39 -30.08 -10.00
N LEU A 34 25.96 -29.01 -10.68
CA LEU A 34 24.81 -29.02 -11.60
C LEU A 34 24.68 -27.64 -12.27
N PHE A 35 25.67 -27.30 -13.08
CA PHE A 35 25.67 -26.05 -13.84
C PHE A 35 24.58 -25.99 -14.95
N MET A 36 23.98 -27.14 -15.30
CA MET A 36 23.04 -27.25 -16.42
C MET A 36 21.56 -27.29 -16.05
N GLY A 37 21.23 -27.35 -14.76
CA GLY A 37 19.82 -27.45 -14.32
C GLY A 37 19.39 -26.36 -13.33
N GLY A 38 20.32 -25.57 -12.82
CA GLY A 38 20.08 -24.69 -11.67
C GLY A 38 19.35 -23.39 -11.98
N ALA A 39 19.59 -22.78 -13.15
CA ALA A 39 19.03 -21.46 -13.45
C ALA A 39 17.50 -21.48 -13.65
N SER A 40 16.95 -22.53 -14.25
CA SER A 40 15.49 -22.63 -14.44
C SER A 40 14.76 -23.05 -13.15
N ALA A 41 15.40 -23.87 -12.30
CA ALA A 41 14.85 -24.24 -11.01
C ALA A 41 14.91 -23.10 -9.99
N MET A 42 15.96 -22.26 -10.04
CA MET A 42 16.09 -21.08 -9.20
C MET A 42 15.08 -19.98 -9.56
N MET A 43 14.78 -19.76 -10.84
CA MET A 43 13.74 -18.82 -11.25
C MET A 43 12.35 -19.20 -10.76
N SER A 44 12.04 -20.49 -10.64
CA SER A 44 10.73 -20.94 -10.13
C SER A 44 10.58 -20.72 -8.62
N HIS A 45 11.65 -20.83 -7.84
CA HIS A 45 11.60 -20.63 -6.38
C HIS A 45 11.62 -19.18 -5.93
N VAL A 46 12.24 -18.29 -6.70
CA VAL A 46 12.26 -16.84 -6.42
C VAL A 46 10.89 -16.21 -6.66
N GLN A 47 10.12 -16.74 -7.60
CA GLN A 47 8.77 -16.23 -7.92
C GLN A 47 7.69 -16.62 -6.90
N GLU A 48 7.81 -17.78 -6.25
CA GLU A 48 6.80 -18.24 -5.29
C GLU A 48 6.94 -17.62 -3.89
N GLY A 49 8.15 -17.19 -3.51
CA GLY A 49 8.40 -16.61 -2.17
C GLY A 49 8.04 -15.13 -2.04
N ALA A 50 8.11 -14.35 -3.13
CA ALA A 50 7.78 -12.91 -3.11
C ALA A 50 6.29 -12.65 -3.43
N LEU A 51 5.64 -13.59 -4.11
CA LEU A 51 4.23 -13.54 -4.45
C LEU A 51 3.47 -14.50 -3.52
N GLY A 52 3.28 -14.06 -2.29
CA GLY A 52 2.68 -14.88 -1.23
C GLY A 52 1.31 -15.44 -1.57
N ASP A 53 1.05 -16.56 -0.92
CA ASP A 53 -0.21 -17.29 -0.88
C ASP A 53 -1.42 -16.35 -0.79
N THR A 54 -2.33 -16.44 -1.74
CA THR A 54 -3.52 -15.58 -1.91
C THR A 54 -4.59 -15.80 -0.85
N SER A 55 -4.35 -16.59 0.19
CA SER A 55 -5.36 -17.03 1.15
C SER A 55 -5.44 -16.23 2.44
N THR A 56 -4.56 -15.27 2.70
CA THR A 56 -4.62 -14.51 3.95
C THR A 56 -4.57 -13.02 3.72
N SER A 57 -5.65 -12.42 4.11
CA SER A 57 -5.84 -11.06 4.63
C SER A 57 -4.92 -9.96 4.11
N PRO A 58 -5.48 -8.80 3.76
CA PRO A 58 -4.76 -7.62 3.35
C PRO A 58 -3.65 -7.26 4.32
N LEU A 59 -2.78 -6.32 3.95
CA LEU A 59 -1.65 -5.77 4.70
C LEU A 59 -1.99 -5.30 6.14
N ASP A 60 -3.24 -5.48 6.57
CA ASP A 60 -3.68 -5.23 7.94
C ASP A 60 -2.97 -6.17 8.90
N SER A 61 -1.92 -5.66 9.48
CA SER A 61 -1.06 -6.36 10.43
C SER A 61 -1.73 -6.60 11.79
N GLY A 62 -3.01 -6.27 11.96
CA GLY A 62 -3.69 -6.29 13.27
C GLY A 62 -3.19 -5.21 14.24
N VAL A 63 -2.28 -4.34 13.82
CA VAL A 63 -1.70 -3.27 14.65
C VAL A 63 -2.75 -2.28 15.14
N ARG A 64 -3.89 -2.17 14.44
CA ARG A 64 -5.00 -1.29 14.82
C ARG A 64 -5.97 -1.89 15.82
N LEU A 65 -5.83 -3.15 16.18
CA LEU A 65 -6.69 -3.78 17.18
C LEU A 65 -6.20 -3.43 18.58
N ASN A 66 -7.14 -3.14 19.49
CA ASN A 66 -6.82 -3.11 20.91
C ASN A 66 -6.82 -4.55 21.41
N THR A 67 -5.69 -4.98 21.91
CA THR A 67 -5.55 -6.30 22.50
C THR A 67 -5.49 -6.19 24.02
N ARG A 68 -5.74 -7.29 24.70
CA ARG A 68 -5.58 -7.42 26.13
C ARG A 68 -4.98 -8.79 26.40
N SER A 69 -3.68 -8.88 26.17
CA SER A 69 -2.95 -10.14 26.26
C SER A 69 -1.67 -9.95 27.04
N THR A 70 -1.30 -10.94 27.82
CA THR A 70 0.00 -11.03 28.48
C THR A 70 1.04 -11.78 27.64
N GLU A 71 0.61 -12.38 26.53
CA GLU A 71 1.44 -13.25 25.69
C GLU A 71 1.82 -12.58 24.36
N GLU A 72 1.09 -11.55 23.94
CA GLU A 72 1.40 -10.84 22.70
C GLU A 72 2.67 -9.99 22.84
N PRO A 73 3.57 -10.06 21.87
CA PRO A 73 4.77 -9.22 21.87
C PRO A 73 4.42 -7.74 21.69
N VAL A 74 5.16 -6.88 22.36
CA VAL A 74 5.09 -5.43 22.08
C VAL A 74 5.67 -5.19 20.70
N PRO A 75 4.94 -4.54 19.78
CA PRO A 75 5.42 -4.33 18.42
C PRO A 75 6.60 -3.34 18.37
N VAL A 76 7.45 -3.46 17.36
CA VAL A 76 8.42 -2.43 16.97
C VAL A 76 7.81 -1.64 15.82
N ILE A 77 7.67 -0.33 15.98
CA ILE A 77 7.02 0.54 14.99
C ILE A 77 8.06 1.46 14.36
N TYR A 78 8.29 1.28 13.07
CA TYR A 78 9.10 2.16 12.23
C TYR A 78 8.19 3.12 11.46
N GLY A 79 8.61 4.39 11.37
CA GLY A 79 7.85 5.43 10.68
C GLY A 79 6.55 5.80 11.38
N GLN A 80 5.55 6.24 10.64
CA GLN A 80 4.28 6.72 11.16
C GLN A 80 3.15 5.72 10.88
N LEU A 81 2.46 5.26 11.93
CA LEU A 81 1.35 4.30 11.81
C LEU A 81 0.20 4.60 12.76
N LYS A 82 -1.01 4.25 12.33
CA LYS A 82 -2.21 4.24 13.19
C LYS A 82 -2.25 2.92 13.96
N VAL A 83 -2.07 2.99 15.29
CA VAL A 83 -1.88 1.81 16.15
C VAL A 83 -2.96 1.71 17.22
N GLY A 84 -3.35 0.48 17.56
CA GLY A 84 -4.34 0.17 18.58
C GLY A 84 -3.72 -0.17 19.94
N GLY A 85 -2.55 -0.79 19.98
CA GLY A 85 -1.82 -1.16 21.19
C GLY A 85 -2.46 -2.22 22.09
N ASN A 86 -1.74 -2.60 23.15
CA ASN A 86 -2.15 -3.63 24.11
C ASN A 86 -2.45 -3.02 25.49
N ASP A 87 -3.61 -3.34 26.05
CA ASP A 87 -4.04 -2.88 27.39
C ASP A 87 -3.38 -3.74 28.48
N VAL A 88 -2.40 -3.17 29.15
CA VAL A 88 -1.63 -3.88 30.21
C VAL A 88 -2.17 -3.65 31.62
N TYR A 89 -2.88 -2.54 31.83
CA TYR A 89 -3.48 -2.26 33.13
C TYR A 89 -4.79 -1.47 32.97
N ILE A 90 -5.81 -1.89 33.71
CA ILE A 90 -7.11 -1.21 33.73
C ILE A 90 -7.55 -1.09 35.19
N THR A 91 -7.93 0.10 35.60
CA THR A 91 -8.47 0.35 36.95
C THR A 91 -9.52 1.46 36.94
N ALA A 92 -10.36 1.49 37.95
CA ALA A 92 -11.34 2.56 38.12
C ALA A 92 -11.10 3.32 39.46
N THR A 93 -11.35 4.60 39.43
CA THR A 93 -11.22 5.50 40.60
C THR A 93 -12.35 6.53 40.61
N GLY A 94 -12.35 7.43 41.62
CA GLY A 94 -13.35 8.46 41.77
C GLY A 94 -14.61 8.00 42.50
N ALA A 95 -15.57 8.90 42.64
CA ALA A 95 -16.84 8.59 43.28
C ALA A 95 -17.62 7.57 42.44
N GLN A 96 -18.02 6.44 43.05
CA GLN A 96 -18.72 5.36 42.37
C GLN A 96 -17.95 4.75 41.15
N ASN A 97 -16.61 4.84 41.17
CA ASN A 97 -15.75 4.36 40.07
C ASN A 97 -16.03 5.02 38.71
N ASN A 98 -16.34 6.30 38.73
CA ASN A 98 -16.71 7.06 37.52
C ASN A 98 -15.52 7.45 36.64
N ILE A 99 -14.29 7.17 37.04
CA ILE A 99 -13.07 7.45 36.27
C ILE A 99 -12.39 6.13 35.93
N LEU A 100 -12.29 5.81 34.64
CA LEU A 100 -11.59 4.63 34.14
C LEU A 100 -10.19 5.04 33.69
N TRP A 101 -9.20 4.29 34.16
CA TRP A 101 -7.81 4.43 33.74
C TRP A 101 -7.40 3.20 32.96
N ILE A 102 -6.74 3.40 31.81
CA ILE A 102 -6.24 2.34 30.96
C ILE A 102 -4.80 2.66 30.59
N VAL A 103 -3.88 1.74 30.86
CA VAL A 103 -2.49 1.82 30.37
C VAL A 103 -2.39 0.95 29.13
N GLN A 104 -2.06 1.58 28.02
CA GLN A 104 -1.99 0.98 26.70
C GLN A 104 -0.56 1.08 26.17
N THR A 105 0.10 -0.06 25.97
CA THR A 105 1.43 -0.11 25.37
C THR A 105 1.33 -0.05 23.84
N LEU A 106 2.23 0.71 23.23
CA LEU A 106 2.18 1.01 21.79
C LEU A 106 3.35 0.39 21.02
N SER A 107 4.58 0.60 21.51
CA SER A 107 5.79 0.18 20.79
C SER A 107 6.94 -0.11 21.74
N GLU A 108 7.79 -1.01 21.32
CA GLU A 108 9.10 -1.26 21.91
C GLU A 108 10.06 -0.10 21.60
N GLY A 109 10.79 0.36 22.60
CA GLY A 109 11.79 1.41 22.51
C GLY A 109 11.23 2.82 22.56
N GLU A 110 12.12 3.80 22.39
CA GLU A 110 11.75 5.21 22.42
C GLU A 110 11.15 5.66 21.09
N CYS A 111 9.86 6.04 21.12
CA CYS A 111 9.15 6.68 20.03
C CYS A 111 9.24 8.19 20.12
N ASP A 112 8.95 8.88 19.02
CA ASP A 112 9.06 10.34 18.98
C ASP A 112 7.86 11.01 19.63
N SER A 113 6.70 10.92 19.02
CA SER A 113 5.51 11.67 19.42
C SER A 113 4.22 11.03 18.90
N ILE A 114 3.10 11.53 19.38
CA ILE A 114 1.82 11.39 18.72
C ILE A 114 1.74 12.45 17.63
N GLU A 115 1.29 12.08 16.43
CA GLU A 115 1.11 13.02 15.34
C GLU A 115 0.02 14.05 15.68
N ALA A 116 0.25 15.30 15.29
CA ALA A 116 -0.70 16.37 15.47
C ALA A 116 -1.09 17.01 14.15
N VAL A 117 -2.39 17.06 13.86
CA VAL A 117 -2.94 17.73 12.68
C VAL A 117 -3.75 18.95 13.12
N GLY A 118 -3.39 20.12 12.60
CA GLY A 118 -4.04 21.37 13.00
C GLY A 118 -3.87 21.71 14.50
N GLY A 119 -2.81 21.20 15.15
CA GLY A 119 -2.55 21.38 16.59
C GLY A 119 -3.37 20.45 17.50
N VAL A 120 -4.03 19.45 16.93
CA VAL A 120 -4.78 18.43 17.68
C VAL A 120 -4.09 17.09 17.49
N ASP A 121 -3.70 16.45 18.58
CA ASP A 121 -3.10 15.13 18.58
C ASP A 121 -4.09 14.09 18.05
N GLN A 122 -3.61 13.21 17.19
CA GLN A 122 -4.44 12.25 16.48
C GLN A 122 -4.65 10.99 17.32
N LEU A 123 -5.57 11.08 18.26
CA LEU A 123 -6.04 9.98 19.10
C LEU A 123 -7.55 9.82 18.92
N TRP A 124 -7.98 8.64 18.53
CA TRP A 124 -9.39 8.32 18.33
C TRP A 124 -9.92 7.38 19.41
N LEU A 125 -11.16 7.61 19.81
CA LEU A 125 -11.96 6.69 20.61
C LEU A 125 -13.21 6.34 19.79
N GLY A 126 -13.27 5.11 19.28
CA GLY A 126 -14.20 4.79 18.19
C GLY A 126 -13.85 5.59 16.94
N ASP A 127 -14.81 6.32 16.41
CA ASP A 127 -14.67 7.11 15.18
C ASP A 127 -14.45 8.61 15.44
N LYS A 128 -14.32 9.02 16.72
CA LYS A 128 -14.17 10.41 17.12
C LYS A 128 -12.80 10.71 17.72
N LEU A 129 -12.29 11.92 17.48
CA LEU A 129 -11.09 12.41 18.13
C LEU A 129 -11.33 12.63 19.64
N TYR A 130 -10.27 12.47 20.43
CA TYR A 130 -10.34 12.59 21.90
C TYR A 130 -10.92 13.93 22.39
N ASN A 131 -10.67 15.02 21.67
CA ASN A 131 -11.13 16.37 22.01
C ASN A 131 -12.64 16.58 21.77
N GLU A 132 -13.29 15.71 21.02
CA GLU A 132 -14.73 15.75 20.75
C GLU A 132 -15.59 15.21 21.92
N TYR A 133 -14.94 14.68 22.96
CA TYR A 133 -15.61 14.11 24.14
C TYR A 133 -15.84 15.12 25.27
N GLY A 134 -15.84 16.44 24.98
CA GLY A 134 -16.21 17.48 25.91
C GLY A 134 -15.39 17.50 27.23
N GLY A 135 -14.11 17.12 27.19
CA GLY A 135 -13.21 17.07 28.34
C GLY A 135 -13.35 15.79 29.19
N ASN A 136 -14.19 14.83 28.80
CA ASN A 136 -14.32 13.54 29.50
C ASN A 136 -13.16 12.58 29.21
N VAL A 137 -12.30 12.90 28.23
CA VAL A 137 -11.13 12.14 27.84
C VAL A 137 -9.88 12.97 28.08
N SER A 138 -8.91 12.36 28.77
CA SER A 138 -7.55 12.88 28.88
C SER A 138 -6.57 11.75 28.64
N TYR A 139 -5.38 12.05 28.16
CA TYR A 139 -4.32 11.07 27.94
C TYR A 139 -2.97 11.62 28.40
N TYR A 140 -2.05 10.71 28.71
CA TYR A 140 -0.69 11.03 29.10
C TYR A 140 0.25 10.13 28.30
N PHE A 141 1.03 10.72 27.41
CA PHE A 141 1.95 10.02 26.53
C PHE A 141 3.33 9.86 27.18
N HIS A 142 3.88 8.66 27.08
CA HIS A 142 5.21 8.29 27.54
C HIS A 142 5.98 7.69 26.37
N SER A 143 7.06 8.36 25.98
CA SER A 143 7.81 8.02 24.77
C SER A 143 8.53 6.68 24.80
N GLY A 144 8.76 6.09 25.96
CA GLY A 144 9.51 4.84 26.08
C GLY A 144 11.02 5.06 26.29
N SER A 145 11.45 6.19 26.84
CA SER A 145 12.87 6.44 27.09
C SER A 145 13.45 5.49 28.15
N ALA A 146 14.77 5.26 28.10
CA ALA A 146 15.47 4.42 29.09
C ALA A 146 15.43 5.00 30.51
N THR A 147 15.23 6.31 30.64
CA THR A 147 15.15 7.03 31.92
C THR A 147 13.71 7.32 32.35
N GLN A 148 12.73 6.79 31.62
CA GLN A 148 11.31 7.02 31.84
C GLN A 148 10.89 6.68 33.28
N THR A 149 10.05 7.52 33.86
CA THR A 149 9.47 7.35 35.19
C THR A 149 8.02 6.90 35.07
N LYS A 150 7.47 6.40 36.18
CA LYS A 150 6.05 6.07 36.26
C LYS A 150 5.17 7.29 35.99
N ASP A 151 3.97 7.05 35.45
CA ASP A 151 2.98 8.13 35.29
C ASP A 151 2.56 8.69 36.65
N ALA A 152 2.82 9.99 36.84
CA ALA A 152 2.57 10.66 38.14
C ALA A 152 1.06 10.79 38.43
N THR A 153 0.24 10.98 37.39
CA THR A 153 -1.19 11.21 37.53
C THR A 153 -1.94 9.95 37.91
N LEU A 154 -1.62 8.84 37.19
CA LEU A 154 -2.16 7.52 37.52
C LEU A 154 -1.68 7.07 38.90
N TYR A 155 -0.38 7.25 39.23
CA TYR A 155 0.16 6.89 40.53
C TYR A 155 -0.49 7.67 41.69
N ALA A 156 -0.79 8.96 41.50
CA ALA A 156 -1.52 9.75 42.49
C ALA A 156 -2.97 9.27 42.66
N ALA A 157 -3.62 8.82 41.61
CA ALA A 157 -4.98 8.28 41.63
C ALA A 157 -5.05 6.83 42.15
N LYS A 158 -4.01 6.03 41.90
CA LYS A 158 -3.92 4.60 42.25
C LYS A 158 -2.44 4.22 42.46
N ASN A 159 -2.00 4.29 43.71
CA ASN A 159 -0.59 4.07 44.08
C ASN A 159 -0.09 2.64 43.90
N GLU A 160 -0.97 1.69 43.61
CA GLU A 160 -0.62 0.31 43.23
C GLU A 160 0.12 0.25 41.88
N TRP A 161 -0.12 1.19 40.97
CA TRP A 161 0.59 1.29 39.72
C TRP A 161 1.90 2.08 39.92
N ALA A 162 3.01 1.37 40.02
CA ALA A 162 4.34 1.95 40.19
C ALA A 162 5.30 1.65 39.05
N ASP A 163 4.83 0.96 38.00
CA ASP A 163 5.68 0.54 36.88
C ASP A 163 6.11 1.72 36.04
N THR A 164 7.35 1.66 35.59
CA THR A 164 7.97 2.71 34.78
C THR A 164 7.92 2.41 33.29
N LEU A 165 7.69 1.17 32.90
CA LEU A 165 7.70 0.66 31.51
C LEU A 165 8.86 1.24 30.66
N LYS A 166 10.09 1.27 31.23
CA LYS A 166 11.29 1.75 30.52
C LYS A 166 11.48 1.02 29.22
N ASN A 167 11.93 1.72 28.19
CA ASN A 167 12.09 1.24 26.83
C ASN A 167 10.79 0.72 26.19
N THR A 168 9.62 1.14 26.68
CA THR A 168 8.32 0.84 26.09
C THR A 168 7.49 2.10 25.98
N CYS A 169 7.11 2.45 24.77
CA CYS A 169 6.21 3.57 24.51
C CYS A 169 4.78 3.18 24.90
N TYR A 170 4.12 4.03 25.70
CA TYR A 170 2.76 3.79 26.15
C TYR A 170 1.96 5.07 26.36
N VAL A 171 0.65 4.92 26.44
CA VAL A 171 -0.29 6.00 26.79
C VAL A 171 -1.13 5.57 27.99
N VAL A 172 -1.33 6.50 28.92
CA VAL A 172 -2.29 6.36 29.99
C VAL A 172 -3.54 7.14 29.60
N TRP A 173 -4.65 6.44 29.46
CA TRP A 173 -5.95 7.04 29.20
C TRP A 173 -6.69 7.27 30.51
N ARG A 174 -7.31 8.43 30.63
CA ARG A 174 -8.24 8.78 31.71
C ARG A 174 -9.59 9.10 31.11
N LEU A 175 -10.57 8.25 31.33
CA LEU A 175 -11.93 8.38 30.81
C LEU A 175 -12.88 8.67 31.96
N THR A 176 -13.55 9.82 31.97
CA THR A 176 -14.59 10.15 32.93
C THR A 176 -15.93 9.70 32.37
N TYR A 177 -16.63 8.83 33.09
CA TYR A 177 -17.90 8.30 32.64
C TYR A 177 -18.93 9.40 32.38
N ASN A 178 -19.47 9.37 31.17
CA ASN A 178 -20.63 10.15 30.76
C ASN A 178 -21.47 9.29 29.84
N LYS A 179 -22.74 9.09 30.21
CA LYS A 179 -23.69 8.22 29.47
C LYS A 179 -23.91 8.65 28.02
N ASP A 180 -23.73 9.92 27.71
CA ASP A 180 -23.95 10.46 26.37
C ASP A 180 -22.79 10.13 25.41
N TYR A 181 -21.63 9.77 25.95
CA TYR A 181 -20.43 9.43 25.19
C TYR A 181 -20.02 7.97 25.29
N PHE A 182 -20.24 7.32 26.46
CA PHE A 182 -19.69 5.99 26.70
C PHE A 182 -20.78 4.96 27.02
N GLN A 183 -20.96 3.98 26.15
CA GLN A 183 -21.78 2.78 26.40
C GLN A 183 -20.92 1.58 26.84
N GLY A 184 -19.59 1.69 26.76
CA GLY A 184 -18.60 0.68 27.10
C GLY A 184 -17.19 1.24 26.94
N ILE A 185 -16.18 0.40 27.01
CA ILE A 185 -14.78 0.78 26.74
C ILE A 185 -14.62 0.96 25.24
N PRO A 186 -14.38 2.20 24.74
CA PRO A 186 -14.27 2.45 23.31
C PRO A 186 -12.95 1.86 22.76
N ARG A 187 -12.95 1.53 21.47
CA ARG A 187 -11.73 1.22 20.73
C ARG A 187 -10.87 2.49 20.66
N ARG A 188 -9.57 2.35 20.87
CA ARG A 188 -8.63 3.48 20.89
C ARG A 188 -7.56 3.28 19.85
N ASN A 189 -7.38 4.25 18.98
CA ASN A 189 -6.34 4.27 17.98
C ASN A 189 -5.53 5.55 18.10
N ILE A 190 -4.25 5.45 17.81
CA ILE A 190 -3.29 6.55 17.95
C ILE A 190 -2.45 6.61 16.68
N LEU A 191 -2.29 7.78 16.09
CA LEU A 191 -1.32 8.00 15.02
C LEU A 191 0.03 8.29 15.66
N LEU A 192 0.88 7.27 15.68
CA LEU A 192 2.17 7.31 16.35
C LEU A 192 3.29 7.57 15.36
N ASN A 193 4.11 8.58 15.63
CA ASN A 193 5.45 8.72 15.10
C ASN A 193 6.36 7.76 15.86
N GLY A 194 6.72 6.66 15.18
CA GLY A 194 7.33 5.51 15.79
C GLY A 194 8.76 5.76 16.31
N ARG A 195 9.54 4.72 16.24
CA ARG A 195 10.84 4.65 16.89
C ARG A 195 11.83 5.72 16.41
N LYS A 196 12.56 6.33 17.35
CA LYS A 196 13.74 7.15 17.06
C LYS A 196 14.88 6.25 16.62
N LEU A 197 15.50 6.58 15.50
CA LEU A 197 16.57 5.81 14.87
C LEU A 197 17.89 6.57 14.95
N PHE A 198 18.98 5.82 15.13
CA PHE A 198 20.31 6.37 15.04
C PHE A 198 20.71 6.55 13.58
N ASP A 199 20.96 7.78 13.16
CA ASP A 199 21.51 8.08 11.85
C ASP A 199 23.04 8.07 11.93
N PHE A 200 23.64 7.03 11.36
CA PHE A 200 25.10 6.85 11.34
C PHE A 200 25.83 7.90 10.50
N ARG A 201 25.11 8.65 9.62
CA ARG A 201 25.68 9.74 8.82
C ARG A 201 25.92 11.00 9.65
N THR A 202 25.01 11.28 10.56
CA THR A 202 25.00 12.50 11.41
C THR A 202 25.36 12.22 12.86
N SER A 203 25.37 10.95 13.28
CA SER A 203 25.51 10.51 14.67
C SER A 203 24.42 11.03 15.61
N VAL A 204 23.24 11.33 15.10
CA VAL A 204 22.09 11.80 15.85
C VAL A 204 21.01 10.72 15.92
N THR A 205 20.34 10.59 17.07
CA THR A 205 19.15 9.74 17.22
C THR A 205 17.92 10.61 17.16
N ALA A 206 17.09 10.43 16.15
CA ALA A 206 15.87 11.17 15.90
C ALA A 206 14.82 10.31 15.20
N TYR A 207 13.57 10.82 15.11
CA TYR A 207 12.55 10.19 14.28
C TYR A 207 13.01 10.13 12.82
N SER A 208 12.85 8.97 12.21
CA SER A 208 13.08 8.79 10.79
C SER A 208 12.23 7.64 10.23
N ASN A 209 11.74 7.81 9.03
CA ASN A 209 11.08 6.79 8.23
C ASN A 209 11.92 6.35 7.01
N ASN A 210 13.22 6.70 7.00
CA ASN A 210 14.14 6.24 5.97
C ASN A 210 14.33 4.71 6.08
N PRO A 211 14.04 3.93 5.00
CA PRO A 211 14.09 2.46 5.04
C PRO A 211 15.46 1.92 5.44
N VAL A 212 16.54 2.60 5.05
CA VAL A 212 17.91 2.17 5.36
C VAL A 212 18.24 2.32 6.84
N LEU A 213 17.76 3.40 7.48
CA LEU A 213 17.94 3.59 8.92
C LEU A 213 17.10 2.57 9.72
N CYS A 214 15.89 2.24 9.23
CA CYS A 214 15.08 1.17 9.82
C CYS A 214 15.80 -0.18 9.74
N LEU A 215 16.39 -0.50 8.59
CA LEU A 215 17.17 -1.73 8.40
C LEU A 215 18.40 -1.75 9.30
N TYR A 216 19.11 -0.63 9.41
CA TYR A 216 20.28 -0.50 10.28
C TYR A 216 19.93 -0.77 11.75
N ASP A 217 18.85 -0.17 12.25
CA ASP A 217 18.37 -0.40 13.61
C ASP A 217 18.01 -1.88 13.81
N TYR A 218 17.27 -2.48 12.88
CA TYR A 218 16.89 -3.89 12.97
C TYR A 218 18.11 -4.84 12.98
N LEU A 219 19.12 -4.57 12.17
CA LEU A 219 20.33 -5.41 12.16
C LEU A 219 21.16 -5.25 13.42
N THR A 220 21.30 -4.03 13.96
CA THR A 220 22.21 -3.73 15.07
C THR A 220 21.58 -3.90 16.44
N ASN A 221 20.27 -3.83 16.55
CA ASN A 221 19.58 -3.95 17.82
C ASN A 221 19.64 -5.38 18.36
N SER A 222 20.11 -5.53 19.61
CA SER A 222 20.28 -6.84 20.25
C SER A 222 19.03 -7.39 20.93
N ARG A 223 17.97 -6.57 21.09
CA ARG A 223 16.77 -6.97 21.83
C ARG A 223 15.72 -7.60 20.92
N TYR A 224 15.40 -6.98 19.80
CA TYR A 224 14.39 -7.44 18.85
C TYR A 224 14.94 -7.67 17.44
N GLY A 225 16.17 -7.28 17.20
CA GLY A 225 16.89 -7.44 15.94
C GLY A 225 17.96 -8.51 16.01
N LEU A 226 18.97 -8.42 15.16
CA LEU A 226 20.01 -9.43 15.01
C LEU A 226 21.25 -9.19 15.90
N GLY A 227 21.40 -8.01 16.51
CA GLY A 227 22.53 -7.66 17.36
C GLY A 227 23.89 -7.65 16.63
N ILE A 228 23.88 -7.36 15.32
CA ILE A 228 25.10 -7.29 14.52
C ILE A 228 25.92 -6.07 14.94
N ALA A 229 27.21 -6.28 15.18
CA ALA A 229 28.09 -5.18 15.52
C ALA A 229 28.20 -4.17 14.36
N SER A 230 28.15 -2.88 14.67
CA SER A 230 28.22 -1.81 13.65
C SER A 230 29.53 -1.84 12.85
N THR A 231 30.61 -2.44 13.41
CA THR A 231 31.87 -2.67 12.70
C THR A 231 31.75 -3.61 11.51
N ASN A 232 30.73 -4.47 11.52
CA ASN A 232 30.46 -5.42 10.44
C ASN A 232 29.52 -4.84 9.37
N ILE A 233 29.30 -3.54 9.40
CA ILE A 233 28.47 -2.82 8.42
C ILE A 233 29.39 -1.87 7.65
N ASP A 234 29.29 -1.89 6.31
CA ASP A 234 30.05 -0.96 5.47
C ASP A 234 29.37 0.41 5.40
N THR A 235 29.85 1.35 6.18
CA THR A 235 29.23 2.67 6.32
C THR A 235 29.12 3.43 4.99
N ALA A 236 30.03 3.22 4.04
CA ALA A 236 30.04 3.95 2.78
C ALA A 236 28.85 3.57 1.90
N THR A 237 28.62 2.28 1.66
CA THR A 237 27.50 1.79 0.86
C THR A 237 26.15 2.06 1.53
N TRP A 238 26.09 1.96 2.85
CA TRP A 238 24.89 2.29 3.61
C TRP A 238 24.56 3.79 3.57
N THR A 239 25.56 4.67 3.62
CA THR A 239 25.38 6.12 3.45
C THR A 239 24.84 6.44 2.07
N SER A 240 25.38 5.82 1.03
CA SER A 240 24.90 5.99 -0.34
C SER A 240 23.42 5.58 -0.47
N ALA A 241 23.06 4.41 0.06
CA ALA A 241 21.68 3.92 0.02
C ALA A 241 20.71 4.81 0.83
N ALA A 242 21.13 5.30 2.00
CA ALA A 242 20.28 6.21 2.79
C ALA A 242 20.03 7.54 2.09
N ASN A 243 21.07 8.12 1.48
CA ASN A 243 20.95 9.35 0.70
C ASN A 243 20.10 9.14 -0.56
N TYR A 244 20.18 7.96 -1.19
CA TYR A 244 19.33 7.59 -2.29
C TYR A 244 17.83 7.60 -1.89
N CYS A 245 17.49 6.96 -0.77
CA CYS A 245 16.11 6.98 -0.26
C CYS A 245 15.63 8.41 0.04
N ASP A 246 16.48 9.25 0.65
CA ASP A 246 16.14 10.65 0.92
C ASP A 246 15.90 11.44 -0.38
N THR A 247 16.74 11.22 -1.41
CA THR A 247 16.61 11.87 -2.71
C THR A 247 15.31 11.48 -3.43
N LYS A 248 14.92 10.20 -3.35
CA LYS A 248 13.68 9.69 -3.93
C LYS A 248 12.44 10.00 -3.07
N GLY A 249 12.60 10.42 -1.83
CA GLY A 249 11.49 10.60 -0.88
C GLY A 249 10.83 9.28 -0.49
N TRP A 250 11.56 8.16 -0.58
CA TRP A 250 11.03 6.84 -0.25
C TRP A 250 11.09 6.57 1.25
N THR A 251 9.99 6.08 1.77
CA THR A 251 9.77 5.90 3.20
C THR A 251 9.34 4.49 3.55
N LEU A 252 9.49 4.14 4.82
CA LEU A 252 9.00 2.90 5.40
C LEU A 252 8.21 3.20 6.66
N ASN A 253 6.95 2.76 6.69
CA ASN A 253 6.04 2.83 7.82
C ASN A 253 5.55 1.42 8.16
N TYR A 254 6.34 0.70 8.95
CA TYR A 254 6.15 -0.73 9.16
C TYR A 254 6.18 -1.13 10.62
N ALA A 255 5.29 -2.05 11.02
CA ALA A 255 5.24 -2.60 12.36
C ALA A 255 5.65 -4.09 12.35
N ILE A 256 6.61 -4.43 13.20
CA ILE A 256 6.95 -5.82 13.52
C ILE A 256 6.17 -6.20 14.77
N ASN A 257 5.01 -6.83 14.59
CA ASN A 257 4.06 -7.11 15.66
C ASN A 257 3.94 -8.60 16.04
N LYS A 258 4.67 -9.46 15.37
CA LYS A 258 4.68 -10.91 15.62
C LYS A 258 6.06 -11.48 15.38
N SER A 259 6.31 -12.67 15.92
CA SER A 259 7.53 -13.40 15.63
C SER A 259 7.57 -13.79 14.15
N GLN A 260 8.58 -13.31 13.45
CA GLN A 260 8.83 -13.56 12.03
C GLN A 260 10.27 -13.98 11.83
N LEU A 261 10.56 -14.65 10.72
CA LEU A 261 11.94 -14.92 10.36
C LEU A 261 12.65 -13.57 10.04
N ALA A 262 13.84 -13.40 10.57
CA ALA A 262 14.61 -12.17 10.33
C ALA A 262 14.82 -11.87 8.85
N HIS A 263 14.99 -12.91 8.05
CA HIS A 263 15.06 -12.83 6.59
C HIS A 263 13.81 -12.15 5.98
N ASP A 264 12.61 -12.49 6.45
CA ASP A 264 11.37 -11.92 5.91
C ASP A 264 11.27 -10.43 6.23
N VAL A 265 11.63 -10.03 7.46
CA VAL A 265 11.66 -8.61 7.86
C VAL A 265 12.66 -7.82 7.02
N ILE A 266 13.88 -8.36 6.85
CA ILE A 266 14.91 -7.73 6.01
C ILE A 266 14.42 -7.58 4.57
N ASN A 267 13.84 -8.63 4.01
CA ASN A 267 13.33 -8.60 2.64
C ASN A 267 12.20 -7.59 2.45
N ILE A 268 11.28 -7.50 3.41
CA ILE A 268 10.22 -6.48 3.38
C ILE A 268 10.84 -5.08 3.34
N ILE A 269 11.81 -4.79 4.21
CA ILE A 269 12.45 -3.47 4.25
C ILE A 269 13.19 -3.18 2.93
N LEU A 270 14.00 -4.14 2.44
CA LEU A 270 14.76 -4.00 1.19
C LEU A 270 13.87 -3.75 -0.03
N LEU A 271 12.68 -4.35 -0.06
CA LEU A 271 11.72 -4.19 -1.15
C LEU A 271 11.26 -2.74 -1.33
N HIS A 272 11.22 -1.94 -0.25
CA HIS A 272 10.73 -0.57 -0.29
C HIS A 272 11.67 0.44 -0.96
N PHE A 273 12.93 0.05 -1.24
CA PHE A 273 13.91 0.92 -1.89
C PHE A 273 14.79 0.22 -2.93
N ARG A 274 14.31 -0.90 -3.51
CA ARG A 274 15.07 -1.72 -4.48
C ARG A 274 16.42 -2.16 -3.92
N GLY A 275 16.49 -2.34 -2.58
CA GLY A 275 17.73 -2.65 -1.86
C GLY A 275 18.12 -4.10 -1.96
N LYS A 276 19.42 -4.35 -1.79
CA LYS A 276 20.00 -5.68 -1.63
C LYS A 276 21.09 -5.66 -0.57
N LEU A 277 21.03 -6.64 0.32
CA LEU A 277 22.02 -6.83 1.36
C LEU A 277 22.97 -7.94 0.94
N VAL A 278 24.26 -7.61 0.84
CA VAL A 278 25.31 -8.54 0.42
C VAL A 278 26.30 -8.70 1.59
N TRP A 279 26.68 -9.94 1.87
CA TRP A 279 27.74 -10.23 2.83
C TRP A 279 29.03 -10.54 2.09
N TYR A 280 30.04 -9.73 2.31
CA TYR A 280 31.35 -9.86 1.69
C TYR A 280 32.44 -9.38 2.65
N ASP A 281 33.63 -10.01 2.63
CA ASP A 281 34.79 -9.64 3.43
C ASP A 281 34.49 -9.35 4.92
N GLY A 282 33.58 -10.13 5.52
CA GLY A 282 33.20 -9.98 6.93
C GLY A 282 32.30 -8.80 7.25
N LYS A 283 31.74 -8.11 6.22
CA LYS A 283 30.86 -6.98 6.37
C LYS A 283 29.60 -7.12 5.55
N PHE A 284 28.55 -6.41 5.98
CA PHE A 284 27.31 -6.23 5.25
C PHE A 284 27.39 -4.96 4.38
N TYR A 285 27.32 -5.16 3.09
CA TYR A 285 27.21 -4.11 2.08
C TYR A 285 25.75 -3.94 1.68
N LEU A 286 25.29 -2.70 1.60
CA LEU A 286 23.96 -2.38 1.13
C LEU A 286 24.06 -1.80 -0.27
N ARG A 287 23.47 -2.48 -1.23
CA ARG A 287 23.37 -2.07 -2.62
C ARG A 287 21.93 -1.68 -2.93
N TYR A 288 21.72 -0.82 -3.89
CA TYR A 288 20.42 -0.49 -4.44
C TYR A 288 20.49 -0.52 -5.97
N SER A 289 19.37 -0.72 -6.63
CA SER A 289 19.34 -0.79 -8.09
C SER A 289 18.85 0.54 -8.65
N ASP A 290 19.74 1.30 -9.26
CA ASP A 290 19.39 2.46 -10.06
C ASP A 290 20.58 2.89 -10.94
N LEU A 291 20.51 2.61 -12.24
CA LEU A 291 21.58 2.94 -13.19
C LEU A 291 21.79 4.45 -13.38
N ASN A 292 20.87 5.31 -12.96
CA ASN A 292 21.07 6.74 -12.98
C ASN A 292 22.09 7.22 -11.93
N PHE A 293 22.34 6.37 -10.90
CA PHE A 293 23.30 6.63 -9.81
C PHE A 293 24.51 5.70 -9.84
N GLU A 294 24.52 4.69 -10.72
CA GLU A 294 25.57 3.68 -10.82
C GLU A 294 26.22 3.71 -12.21
N SER A 295 27.51 3.49 -12.27
CA SER A 295 28.25 3.32 -13.52
C SER A 295 28.70 1.87 -13.71
N SER A 296 28.83 1.42 -14.96
CA SER A 296 29.35 0.08 -15.27
C SER A 296 30.76 -0.11 -14.67
N VAL A 297 30.90 -1.18 -13.88
CA VAL A 297 32.17 -1.52 -13.24
C VAL A 297 33.18 -2.03 -14.27
N MET A 298 32.70 -2.84 -15.24
CA MET A 298 33.55 -3.47 -16.24
C MET A 298 32.81 -3.66 -17.57
N SER A 299 33.54 -3.50 -18.69
CA SER A 299 33.10 -3.94 -20.01
C SER A 299 33.59 -5.37 -20.29
N LEU A 300 32.64 -6.31 -20.34
CA LEU A 300 32.90 -7.70 -20.69
C LEU A 300 32.85 -7.86 -22.22
N GLU A 301 33.92 -8.40 -22.76
CA GLU A 301 34.11 -8.63 -24.20
C GLU A 301 34.49 -10.08 -24.48
N ASP A 302 34.48 -10.52 -25.75
CA ASP A 302 34.82 -11.90 -26.14
C ASP A 302 36.18 -12.37 -25.60
N LYS A 303 37.16 -11.45 -25.40
CA LYS A 303 38.48 -11.78 -24.82
C LYS A 303 38.41 -12.24 -23.35
N HIS A 304 37.37 -11.82 -22.62
CA HIS A 304 37.18 -12.18 -21.23
C HIS A 304 36.40 -13.51 -21.05
N ILE A 305 35.79 -13.99 -22.15
CA ILE A 305 34.99 -15.22 -22.14
C ILE A 305 35.90 -16.44 -22.28
N ALA A 306 35.70 -17.41 -21.40
CA ALA A 306 36.39 -18.67 -21.50
C ALA A 306 35.81 -19.52 -22.64
N GLN A 307 36.69 -20.12 -23.44
CA GLN A 307 36.34 -21.05 -24.49
C GLN A 307 36.53 -22.50 -24.01
N GLY A 308 35.63 -23.38 -24.44
CA GLY A 308 35.81 -24.83 -24.26
C GLY A 308 37.02 -25.39 -25.02
N ALA A 309 37.37 -26.64 -24.77
CA ALA A 309 38.54 -27.29 -25.38
C ALA A 309 38.44 -27.39 -26.94
N SER A 310 37.23 -27.34 -27.51
CA SER A 310 36.96 -27.32 -28.93
C SER A 310 36.79 -25.93 -29.53
N GLY A 311 37.05 -24.85 -28.75
CA GLY A 311 36.86 -23.46 -29.17
C GLY A 311 35.42 -22.97 -29.08
N GLU A 312 34.52 -23.76 -28.49
CA GLU A 312 33.13 -23.37 -28.27
C GLU A 312 33.02 -22.31 -27.20
N SER A 313 32.08 -21.34 -27.39
CA SER A 313 31.77 -20.37 -26.37
C SER A 313 31.04 -21.01 -25.20
N SER A 314 31.42 -20.65 -23.96
CA SER A 314 30.74 -21.09 -22.74
C SER A 314 29.43 -20.36 -22.46
N MET A 315 29.04 -19.41 -23.33
CA MET A 315 27.90 -18.54 -23.14
C MET A 315 26.57 -19.21 -23.46
N PHE A 316 25.58 -18.98 -22.67
CA PHE A 316 24.21 -19.41 -22.91
C PHE A 316 23.21 -18.32 -22.46
N VAL A 317 22.02 -18.34 -23.05
CA VAL A 317 20.90 -17.45 -22.70
C VAL A 317 19.75 -18.29 -22.18
N THR A 318 19.25 -17.90 -21.02
CA THR A 318 18.02 -18.47 -20.45
C THR A 318 16.93 -17.42 -20.45
N GLN A 319 15.75 -17.81 -20.92
CA GLN A 319 14.58 -16.94 -20.92
C GLN A 319 13.37 -17.71 -20.36
N PRO A 320 12.64 -17.16 -19.38
CA PRO A 320 11.45 -17.80 -18.87
C PRO A 320 10.30 -17.80 -19.88
N SER A 321 9.37 -18.71 -19.69
CA SER A 321 8.16 -18.80 -20.51
C SER A 321 7.32 -17.53 -20.42
N ARG A 322 6.72 -17.09 -21.55
CA ARG A 322 5.81 -15.95 -21.60
C ARG A 322 4.65 -16.05 -20.61
N PHE A 323 4.16 -17.26 -20.34
CA PHE A 323 3.07 -17.49 -19.37
C PHE A 323 3.45 -17.17 -17.91
N LYS A 324 4.73 -17.03 -17.61
CA LYS A 324 5.22 -16.64 -16.29
C LYS A 324 5.43 -15.13 -16.12
N ARG A 325 5.40 -14.38 -17.24
CA ARG A 325 5.57 -12.93 -17.20
C ARG A 325 4.22 -12.27 -16.91
N PRO A 326 4.16 -11.32 -15.99
CA PRO A 326 2.97 -10.53 -15.81
C PRO A 326 2.81 -9.49 -16.92
N ASP A 327 1.58 -9.22 -17.27
CA ASP A 327 1.21 -8.10 -18.13
C ASP A 327 0.86 -6.88 -17.26
N ALA A 328 0.49 -7.11 -16.01
CA ALA A 328 0.30 -6.07 -15.00
C ALA A 328 0.74 -6.51 -13.60
N ILE A 329 1.14 -5.54 -12.80
CA ILE A 329 1.39 -5.71 -11.35
C ILE A 329 0.35 -4.91 -10.59
N ARG A 330 -0.33 -5.58 -9.65
CA ARG A 330 -1.21 -4.96 -8.68
C ARG A 330 -0.48 -4.81 -7.36
N VAL A 331 -0.15 -3.58 -6.99
CA VAL A 331 0.60 -3.27 -5.78
C VAL A 331 -0.37 -2.98 -4.65
N ALA A 332 -0.28 -3.74 -3.57
CA ALA A 332 -1.02 -3.49 -2.34
C ALA A 332 -0.17 -2.62 -1.41
N TYR A 333 -0.70 -1.49 -0.96
CA TYR A 333 -0.05 -0.53 -0.05
C TYR A 333 -1.06 -0.03 1.00
N ILE A 334 -0.62 0.76 1.98
CA ILE A 334 -1.48 1.34 3.01
C ILE A 334 -1.75 2.80 2.62
N ASP A 335 -3.02 3.15 2.41
CA ASP A 335 -3.40 4.51 2.04
C ASP A 335 -3.68 5.34 3.30
N THR A 336 -2.93 6.44 3.47
CA THR A 336 -3.10 7.37 4.60
C THR A 336 -4.38 8.16 4.51
N ASP A 337 -4.81 8.52 3.29
CA ASP A 337 -6.01 9.32 3.04
C ASP A 337 -7.30 8.50 3.24
N LYS A 338 -7.17 7.17 3.14
CA LYS A 338 -8.26 6.20 3.39
C LYS A 338 -8.15 5.56 4.79
N GLU A 339 -7.84 6.34 5.79
CA GLU A 339 -7.80 5.87 7.19
C GLU A 339 -6.78 4.75 7.45
N TYR A 340 -5.65 4.72 6.72
CA TYR A 340 -4.63 3.67 6.81
C TYR A 340 -5.16 2.27 6.43
N VAL A 341 -6.12 2.19 5.52
CA VAL A 341 -6.60 0.92 4.96
C VAL A 341 -5.72 0.49 3.80
N THR A 342 -5.67 -0.82 3.56
CA THR A 342 -5.01 -1.35 2.36
C THR A 342 -5.73 -0.89 1.10
N ASP A 343 -4.98 -0.30 0.19
CA ASP A 343 -5.42 0.07 -1.15
C ASP A 343 -4.50 -0.52 -2.21
N TYR A 344 -4.88 -0.38 -3.46
CA TYR A 344 -4.21 -1.02 -4.59
C TYR A 344 -3.92 -0.02 -5.70
N VAL A 345 -2.69 -0.06 -6.21
CA VAL A 345 -2.32 0.56 -7.48
C VAL A 345 -2.03 -0.54 -8.50
N THR A 346 -2.60 -0.44 -9.68
CA THR A 346 -2.33 -1.41 -10.76
C THR A 346 -1.57 -0.69 -11.88
N VAL A 347 -0.45 -1.29 -12.28
CA VAL A 347 0.40 -0.79 -13.37
C VAL A 347 0.47 -1.84 -14.47
N GLY A 348 0.41 -1.43 -15.74
CA GLY A 348 0.41 -2.32 -16.90
C GLY A 348 -0.98 -2.69 -17.43
N ASP A 349 -1.04 -3.67 -18.31
CA ASP A 349 -2.27 -4.12 -18.98
C ASP A 349 -2.99 -5.19 -18.16
N THR A 350 -4.15 -4.85 -17.64
CA THR A 350 -4.97 -5.72 -16.79
C THR A 350 -5.73 -6.81 -17.56
N THR A 351 -5.69 -6.81 -18.89
CA THR A 351 -6.37 -7.83 -19.71
C THR A 351 -5.63 -9.17 -19.73
N GLY A 352 -4.34 -9.17 -19.33
CA GLY A 352 -3.47 -10.33 -19.28
C GLY A 352 -3.26 -10.92 -17.90
N VAL A 353 -2.05 -11.42 -17.66
CA VAL A 353 -1.65 -12.01 -16.37
C VAL A 353 -1.35 -10.91 -15.37
N VAL A 354 -2.14 -10.80 -14.31
CA VAL A 354 -1.93 -9.86 -13.22
C VAL A 354 -1.28 -10.58 -12.04
N LYS A 355 -0.18 -10.03 -11.53
CA LYS A 355 0.46 -10.50 -10.29
C LYS A 355 0.32 -9.45 -9.19
N GLU A 356 0.24 -9.91 -7.95
CA GLU A 356 0.17 -9.03 -6.78
C GLU A 356 1.54 -8.83 -6.15
N LEU A 357 1.89 -7.55 -5.89
CA LEU A 357 3.05 -7.14 -5.10
C LEU A 357 2.56 -6.53 -3.78
N LYS A 358 3.04 -7.02 -2.64
CA LYS A 358 2.65 -6.53 -1.31
C LYS A 358 3.75 -5.64 -0.73
N LEU A 359 3.40 -4.39 -0.43
CA LEU A 359 4.29 -3.40 0.21
C LEU A 359 3.72 -2.98 1.57
N PRO A 360 3.87 -3.80 2.62
CA PRO A 360 3.20 -3.58 3.91
C PRO A 360 3.67 -2.35 4.68
N GLY A 361 4.81 -1.78 4.32
CA GLY A 361 5.37 -0.57 4.92
C GLY A 361 5.28 0.67 4.03
N CYS A 362 4.67 0.57 2.84
CA CYS A 362 4.50 1.69 1.94
C CYS A 362 3.18 2.42 2.24
N THR A 363 3.27 3.72 2.48
CA THR A 363 2.09 4.58 2.69
C THR A 363 1.97 5.67 1.62
N ASN A 364 2.86 5.68 0.65
CA ASN A 364 2.87 6.63 -0.45
C ASN A 364 2.48 5.93 -1.76
N ARG A 365 1.41 6.40 -2.39
CA ARG A 365 0.88 5.85 -3.64
C ARG A 365 1.88 5.95 -4.79
N GLN A 366 2.63 7.07 -4.89
CA GLN A 366 3.66 7.24 -5.92
C GLN A 366 4.79 6.23 -5.74
N GLN A 367 5.32 6.07 -4.52
CA GLN A 367 6.33 5.05 -4.22
C GLN A 367 5.84 3.63 -4.57
N ALA A 368 4.57 3.31 -4.25
CA ALA A 368 3.98 2.01 -4.60
C ALA A 368 3.91 1.82 -6.12
N SER A 369 3.56 2.86 -6.86
CA SER A 369 3.50 2.84 -8.32
C SER A 369 4.88 2.65 -8.94
N ASP A 370 5.88 3.43 -8.52
CA ASP A 370 7.24 3.37 -9.04
C ASP A 370 7.87 1.99 -8.80
N LEU A 371 7.66 1.42 -7.62
CA LEU A 371 8.10 0.06 -7.32
C LEU A 371 7.32 -0.99 -8.13
N GLY A 372 6.05 -0.75 -8.41
CA GLY A 372 5.23 -1.61 -9.26
C GLY A 372 5.68 -1.61 -10.72
N VAL A 373 5.97 -0.43 -11.28
CA VAL A 373 6.49 -0.28 -12.65
C VAL A 373 7.86 -0.95 -12.76
N TYR A 374 8.76 -0.66 -11.82
CA TYR A 374 10.06 -1.32 -11.78
C TYR A 374 9.95 -2.85 -11.79
N GLU A 375 9.07 -3.40 -10.96
CA GLU A 375 8.89 -4.84 -10.87
C GLU A 375 8.29 -5.43 -12.16
N LEU A 376 7.32 -4.73 -12.78
CA LEU A 376 6.72 -5.14 -14.04
C LEU A 376 7.76 -5.19 -15.16
N GLU A 377 8.48 -4.10 -15.38
CA GLU A 377 9.47 -3.99 -16.43
C GLU A 377 10.65 -4.92 -16.19
N ARG A 378 11.08 -5.08 -14.94
CA ARG A 378 12.11 -6.04 -14.55
C ARG A 378 11.75 -7.46 -14.94
N GLN A 379 10.49 -7.86 -14.71
CA GLN A 379 10.00 -9.19 -15.11
C GLN A 379 9.82 -9.34 -16.63
N GLN A 380 9.68 -8.24 -17.36
CA GLN A 380 9.65 -8.25 -18.82
C GLN A 380 11.05 -8.39 -19.45
N LEU A 381 12.09 -7.83 -18.80
CA LEU A 381 13.49 -7.96 -19.22
C LEU A 381 14.15 -9.28 -18.80
N ASP A 382 13.42 -10.27 -18.42
CA ASP A 382 13.78 -11.51 -17.77
C ASP A 382 14.63 -12.47 -18.65
N ARG A 383 15.70 -11.95 -19.25
CA ARG A 383 16.73 -12.75 -19.93
C ARG A 383 17.97 -12.79 -19.05
N VAL A 384 18.49 -13.99 -18.85
CA VAL A 384 19.73 -14.22 -18.14
C VAL A 384 20.76 -14.80 -19.09
N VAL A 385 21.90 -14.16 -19.13
CA VAL A 385 23.07 -14.63 -19.86
C VAL A 385 24.03 -15.26 -18.87
N GLY A 386 24.33 -16.54 -19.04
CA GLY A 386 25.33 -17.24 -18.24
C GLY A 386 26.57 -17.57 -19.04
N GLY A 387 27.71 -17.70 -18.38
CA GLY A 387 28.95 -18.09 -19.01
C GLY A 387 30.12 -18.23 -18.04
N LEU A 388 31.21 -18.77 -18.56
CA LEU A 388 32.50 -18.84 -17.85
C LEU A 388 33.40 -17.71 -18.34
N PHE A 389 33.92 -16.94 -17.44
CA PHE A 389 34.81 -15.83 -17.71
C PHE A 389 36.19 -16.09 -17.15
N ARG A 390 37.18 -15.39 -17.65
CA ARG A 390 38.55 -15.46 -17.18
C ARG A 390 38.72 -14.73 -15.86
N ASP A 391 39.91 -14.78 -15.33
CA ASP A 391 40.33 -14.20 -14.06
C ASP A 391 40.10 -12.68 -13.96
N ASP A 392 40.09 -11.96 -15.07
CA ASP A 392 39.69 -10.54 -15.11
C ASP A 392 38.32 -10.27 -14.45
N ALA A 393 37.41 -11.22 -14.51
CA ALA A 393 36.09 -11.13 -13.92
C ALA A 393 36.03 -11.35 -12.40
N LEU A 394 37.14 -11.70 -11.76
CA LEU A 394 37.26 -11.85 -10.29
C LEU A 394 36.93 -10.56 -9.50
N GLN A 395 37.09 -9.41 -10.15
CA GLN A 395 36.76 -8.13 -9.54
C GLN A 395 35.25 -7.85 -9.45
N LEU A 396 34.43 -8.66 -10.13
CA LEU A 396 32.97 -8.45 -10.21
C LEU A 396 32.29 -9.11 -9.01
N GLU A 397 31.50 -8.32 -8.32
CA GLU A 397 30.66 -8.76 -7.22
C GLU A 397 29.21 -8.92 -7.67
N ALA A 398 28.45 -9.67 -6.89
CA ALA A 398 27.01 -9.74 -7.10
C ALA A 398 26.40 -8.33 -7.04
N HIS A 399 25.58 -8.01 -8.01
CA HIS A 399 24.87 -6.74 -8.16
C HIS A 399 25.63 -5.61 -8.86
N ASP A 400 26.86 -5.84 -9.30
CA ASP A 400 27.58 -4.84 -10.09
C ASP A 400 26.95 -4.66 -11.48
N PRO A 401 26.78 -3.43 -11.95
CA PRO A 401 26.42 -3.17 -13.33
C PRO A 401 27.63 -3.39 -14.26
N VAL A 402 27.43 -4.10 -15.36
CA VAL A 402 28.46 -4.40 -16.35
C VAL A 402 27.91 -4.15 -17.76
N THR A 403 28.81 -3.93 -18.71
CA THR A 403 28.44 -3.85 -20.12
C THR A 403 28.93 -5.10 -20.84
N LEU A 404 28.08 -5.82 -21.56
CA LEU A 404 28.45 -7.02 -22.32
C LEU A 404 28.46 -6.78 -23.81
N THR A 405 29.54 -7.17 -24.46
CA THR A 405 29.67 -7.24 -25.90
C THR A 405 30.22 -8.62 -26.28
N THR A 406 29.44 -9.43 -27.00
CA THR A 406 29.87 -10.75 -27.43
C THR A 406 29.31 -11.11 -28.80
N THR A 407 30.18 -11.59 -29.68
CA THR A 407 29.81 -12.06 -31.01
C THR A 407 29.06 -13.38 -30.96
N ALA A 408 29.34 -14.23 -29.98
CA ALA A 408 28.70 -15.53 -29.80
C ALA A 408 27.18 -15.47 -29.65
N LEU A 409 26.65 -14.42 -29.03
CA LEU A 409 25.23 -14.21 -28.82
C LEU A 409 24.67 -13.02 -29.60
N GLY A 410 25.50 -12.32 -30.39
CA GLY A 410 25.09 -11.12 -31.15
C GLY A 410 24.72 -9.94 -30.23
N ILE A 411 25.31 -9.86 -29.06
CA ILE A 411 25.10 -8.80 -28.05
C ILE A 411 26.17 -7.71 -28.26
N SER A 412 25.75 -6.45 -28.33
CA SER A 412 26.66 -5.31 -28.52
C SER A 412 26.36 -4.20 -27.52
N GLY A 413 27.25 -3.96 -26.56
CA GLY A 413 27.15 -2.86 -25.60
C GLY A 413 25.93 -2.91 -24.69
N GLN A 414 25.40 -4.11 -24.40
CA GLN A 414 24.21 -4.25 -23.55
C GLN A 414 24.59 -4.08 -22.08
N THR A 415 23.91 -3.19 -21.40
CA THR A 415 24.02 -3.06 -19.95
C THR A 415 23.36 -4.24 -19.27
N MET A 416 24.08 -4.83 -18.33
CA MET A 416 23.63 -5.99 -17.57
C MET A 416 24.02 -5.84 -16.11
N ARG A 417 23.38 -6.59 -15.24
CA ARG A 417 23.71 -6.66 -13.81
C ARG A 417 24.18 -8.07 -13.47
N VAL A 418 25.25 -8.15 -12.73
CA VAL A 418 25.75 -9.42 -12.18
C VAL A 418 24.73 -9.94 -11.18
N LEU A 419 24.11 -11.08 -11.48
CA LEU A 419 23.14 -11.72 -10.59
C LEU A 419 23.85 -12.67 -9.62
N ASP A 420 24.84 -13.41 -10.14
CA ASP A 420 25.63 -14.35 -9.37
C ASP A 420 27.06 -14.42 -9.94
N SER A 421 28.05 -14.60 -9.05
CA SER A 421 29.46 -14.74 -9.39
C SER A 421 30.06 -15.88 -8.57
N GLN A 422 30.58 -16.89 -9.23
CA GLN A 422 31.16 -18.07 -8.58
C GLN A 422 32.54 -18.38 -9.14
N ILE A 423 33.53 -18.45 -8.26
CA ILE A 423 34.87 -18.84 -8.62
C ILE A 423 34.94 -20.37 -8.74
N GLN A 424 35.35 -20.85 -9.89
CA GLN A 424 35.50 -22.28 -10.19
C GLN A 424 36.86 -22.79 -9.78
N ASN A 425 36.98 -24.10 -9.53
CA ASN A 425 38.26 -24.73 -9.12
C ASN A 425 39.39 -24.58 -10.16
N ASN A 426 39.05 -24.26 -11.40
CA ASN A 426 40.01 -24.05 -12.50
C ASN A 426 40.44 -22.57 -12.65
N GLY A 427 40.03 -21.70 -11.73
CA GLY A 427 40.33 -20.26 -11.73
C GLY A 427 39.44 -19.44 -12.68
N LEU A 428 38.45 -20.05 -13.33
CA LEU A 428 37.46 -19.33 -14.09
C LEU A 428 36.33 -18.80 -13.18
N VAL A 429 35.64 -17.77 -13.64
CA VAL A 429 34.51 -17.18 -12.93
C VAL A 429 33.24 -17.47 -13.69
N ALA A 430 32.32 -18.19 -13.07
CA ALA A 430 30.97 -18.36 -13.59
C ALA A 430 30.14 -17.15 -13.25
N LEU A 431 29.67 -16.41 -14.25
CA LEU A 431 28.78 -15.28 -14.08
C LEU A 431 27.39 -15.59 -14.62
N SER A 432 26.40 -15.09 -13.90
CA SER A 432 25.01 -14.97 -14.38
C SER A 432 24.67 -13.48 -14.49
N LEU A 433 24.32 -13.03 -15.68
CA LEU A 433 24.10 -11.62 -16.00
C LEU A 433 22.62 -11.42 -16.41
N GLY A 434 21.91 -10.54 -15.72
CA GLY A 434 20.56 -10.12 -16.07
C GLY A 434 20.59 -8.89 -16.96
N TYR A 435 19.67 -8.81 -17.91
CA TYR A 435 19.48 -7.61 -18.72
C TYR A 435 19.07 -6.43 -17.83
N GLU A 436 19.58 -5.25 -18.17
CA GLU A 436 19.33 -4.02 -17.45
C GLU A 436 19.08 -2.87 -18.44
N SER A 437 18.28 -1.89 -18.05
CA SER A 437 18.00 -0.68 -18.83
C SER A 437 17.83 0.50 -17.89
N THR A 438 18.26 1.67 -18.31
CA THR A 438 18.03 2.93 -17.56
C THR A 438 16.54 3.25 -17.43
N GLY A 439 15.72 2.89 -18.41
CA GLY A 439 14.26 3.08 -18.39
C GLY A 439 13.55 2.36 -17.25
N LEU A 440 14.15 1.28 -16.68
CA LEU A 440 13.61 0.61 -15.50
C LEU A 440 13.52 1.53 -14.26
N TYR A 441 14.25 2.64 -14.27
CA TYR A 441 14.44 3.56 -13.15
C TYR A 441 13.82 4.91 -13.39
N ASP A 442 13.00 5.02 -14.43
CA ASP A 442 12.18 6.19 -14.69
C ASP A 442 11.02 6.20 -13.67
N ASP A 443 11.31 6.79 -12.52
CA ASP A 443 10.31 7.04 -11.48
C ASP A 443 9.44 8.24 -11.91
N ASP A 444 8.39 8.57 -11.19
CA ASP A 444 7.35 9.54 -11.55
C ASP A 444 6.35 9.02 -12.60
N TYR A 445 6.06 7.73 -12.55
CA TYR A 445 4.98 7.15 -13.35
C TYR A 445 3.70 7.98 -13.16
N ASN A 446 3.19 8.51 -14.26
CA ASN A 446 1.99 9.34 -14.24
C ASN A 446 0.79 8.47 -13.88
N LEU A 447 0.45 8.48 -12.60
CA LEU A 447 -0.77 7.86 -12.12
C LEU A 447 -1.94 8.66 -12.67
N ASP A 448 -2.83 8.00 -13.41
CA ASP A 448 -4.15 8.56 -13.68
C ASP A 448 -4.73 9.06 -12.37
N ALA A 449 -5.24 10.30 -12.37
CA ALA A 449 -5.90 10.84 -11.20
C ALA A 449 -6.91 9.79 -10.74
N GLU A 450 -6.84 9.38 -9.48
CA GLU A 450 -7.90 8.55 -8.92
C GLU A 450 -9.22 9.25 -9.24
N GLY A 451 -10.10 8.55 -9.94
CA GLY A 451 -11.49 8.98 -9.96
C GLY A 451 -11.86 9.18 -8.50
N VAL A 452 -12.22 10.39 -8.14
CA VAL A 452 -12.69 10.68 -6.78
C VAL A 452 -13.90 9.78 -6.59
N TYR A 453 -13.65 8.57 -6.08
CA TYR A 453 -14.72 7.74 -5.56
C TYR A 453 -15.26 8.49 -4.35
N ASN A 454 -16.26 9.31 -4.62
CA ASN A 454 -17.03 9.94 -3.57
C ASN A 454 -17.77 8.80 -2.86
N CYS A 455 -17.12 8.21 -1.85
CA CYS A 455 -17.68 7.15 -1.01
C CYS A 455 -18.72 7.68 -0.03
N SER A 456 -19.11 8.95 -0.14
CA SER A 456 -20.28 9.43 0.57
C SER A 456 -21.47 8.65 0.01
N LEU A 457 -22.01 7.76 0.83
CA LEU A 457 -23.33 7.19 0.55
C LEU A 457 -24.28 8.36 0.30
N PRO A 458 -25.06 8.34 -0.78
CA PRO A 458 -26.01 9.41 -1.04
C PRO A 458 -26.95 9.51 0.15
N ASP A 459 -27.22 10.75 0.57
CA ASP A 459 -28.24 10.97 1.60
C ASP A 459 -29.59 10.47 1.04
N ILE A 460 -30.08 9.38 1.60
CA ILE A 460 -31.33 8.74 1.20
C ILE A 460 -32.54 9.67 1.40
N ASN A 461 -32.42 10.70 2.24
CA ASN A 461 -33.43 11.70 2.53
C ASN A 461 -33.29 12.96 1.66
N ALA A 462 -32.20 13.09 0.90
CA ALA A 462 -32.02 14.22 0.00
C ALA A 462 -33.06 14.20 -1.12
N GLU A 463 -33.62 15.36 -1.42
CA GLU A 463 -34.58 15.50 -2.53
C GLU A 463 -33.90 15.16 -3.86
N PRO A 464 -34.49 14.27 -4.69
CA PRO A 464 -33.99 14.00 -6.03
C PRO A 464 -33.93 15.28 -6.87
N PRO A 465 -32.93 15.45 -7.76
CA PRO A 465 -32.88 16.59 -8.67
C PRO A 465 -34.13 16.66 -9.59
N SER A 466 -34.50 17.87 -10.05
CA SER A 466 -35.61 18.08 -10.96
C SER A 466 -35.29 17.58 -12.37
N VAL A 467 -36.33 17.32 -13.14
CA VAL A 467 -36.24 17.17 -14.60
C VAL A 467 -35.83 18.50 -15.25
N SER A 468 -35.27 18.45 -16.45
CA SER A 468 -34.88 19.62 -17.24
C SER A 468 -35.40 19.54 -18.68
N ASN A 469 -35.29 20.62 -19.43
CA ASN A 469 -35.64 20.72 -20.85
C ASN A 469 -37.06 20.20 -21.18
N VAL A 470 -38.03 20.49 -20.30
CA VAL A 470 -39.42 20.07 -20.50
C VAL A 470 -40.04 20.85 -21.65
N VAL A 471 -40.51 20.16 -22.68
CA VAL A 471 -41.21 20.72 -23.85
C VAL A 471 -42.54 20.03 -24.00
N LEU A 472 -43.61 20.84 -24.08
CA LEU A 472 -44.98 20.41 -24.36
C LEU A 472 -45.34 20.86 -25.77
N THR A 473 -45.76 19.94 -26.62
CA THR A 473 -46.19 20.23 -27.99
C THR A 473 -47.55 19.64 -28.25
N GLU A 474 -48.40 20.44 -28.85
CA GLU A 474 -49.71 19.99 -29.29
C GLU A 474 -49.59 19.20 -30.61
N ASP A 475 -50.31 18.10 -30.71
CA ASP A 475 -50.38 17.26 -31.91
C ASP A 475 -51.82 16.76 -32.10
N THR A 476 -52.22 16.61 -33.34
CA THR A 476 -53.56 16.13 -33.69
C THR A 476 -53.46 14.79 -34.42
N TYR A 477 -54.35 13.88 -34.07
CA TYR A 477 -54.44 12.59 -34.73
C TYR A 477 -55.90 12.21 -35.07
N SER A 478 -56.10 11.42 -36.12
CA SER A 478 -57.42 10.99 -36.55
C SER A 478 -57.68 9.53 -36.19
N TYR A 479 -58.80 9.29 -35.50
CA TYR A 479 -59.29 7.96 -35.19
C TYR A 479 -60.77 7.82 -35.50
N ARG A 480 -61.11 6.83 -36.31
CA ARG A 480 -62.52 6.56 -36.73
C ARG A 480 -63.28 7.79 -37.23
N LEU A 481 -62.70 8.56 -38.14
CA LEU A 481 -63.23 9.76 -38.73
C LEU A 481 -63.44 10.94 -37.76
N ARG A 482 -62.86 10.91 -36.61
CA ARG A 482 -62.80 12.03 -35.67
C ARG A 482 -61.36 12.43 -35.45
N THR A 483 -61.10 13.71 -35.36
CA THR A 483 -59.81 14.27 -35.00
C THR A 483 -59.76 14.50 -33.48
N PHE A 484 -58.73 14.07 -32.86
CA PHE A 484 -58.45 14.25 -31.44
C PHE A 484 -57.17 15.03 -31.30
N THR A 485 -57.05 15.77 -30.21
CA THR A 485 -55.86 16.51 -29.85
C THR A 485 -55.15 15.81 -28.68
N ARG A 486 -53.83 15.74 -28.71
CA ARG A 486 -52.98 15.21 -27.64
C ARG A 486 -51.83 16.16 -27.38
N VAL A 487 -51.20 16.04 -26.20
CA VAL A 487 -49.98 16.73 -25.86
C VAL A 487 -48.83 15.71 -25.83
N ASN A 488 -47.82 15.93 -26.66
CA ASN A 488 -46.55 15.22 -26.59
C ASN A 488 -45.66 15.95 -25.59
N VAL A 489 -45.08 15.21 -24.66
CA VAL A 489 -44.22 15.73 -23.60
C VAL A 489 -42.87 15.08 -23.69
N THR A 490 -41.84 15.90 -23.87
CA THR A 490 -40.45 15.47 -23.84
C THR A 490 -39.71 16.17 -22.70
N PHE A 491 -38.79 15.48 -22.05
CA PHE A 491 -38.00 16.05 -20.97
C PHE A 491 -36.73 15.24 -20.74
N ASP A 492 -35.72 15.86 -20.14
CA ASP A 492 -34.47 15.20 -19.77
C ASP A 492 -34.51 14.81 -18.30
N LEU A 493 -34.11 13.56 -18.04
CA LEU A 493 -33.87 13.06 -16.70
C LEU A 493 -32.54 13.64 -16.14
N PRO A 494 -32.41 13.81 -14.81
CA PRO A 494 -31.16 14.28 -14.22
C PRO A 494 -30.02 13.29 -14.51
N ALA A 495 -29.02 13.71 -15.30
CA ALA A 495 -27.94 12.86 -15.81
C ALA A 495 -27.02 12.32 -14.70
N ASP A 496 -26.80 13.10 -13.64
CA ASP A 496 -25.87 12.78 -12.56
C ASP A 496 -26.56 12.12 -11.34
N TYR A 497 -27.79 11.61 -11.51
CA TYR A 497 -28.56 10.99 -10.44
C TYR A 497 -29.01 9.57 -10.78
N PRO A 498 -28.13 8.57 -10.63
CA PRO A 498 -28.40 7.17 -11.00
C PRO A 498 -29.46 6.48 -10.12
N TRP A 499 -29.85 7.11 -9.02
CA TRP A 499 -30.84 6.57 -8.07
C TRP A 499 -32.27 7.02 -8.35
N LEU A 500 -32.54 7.59 -9.52
CA LEU A 500 -33.90 7.94 -9.93
C LEU A 500 -34.68 6.65 -10.20
N LYS A 501 -35.85 6.52 -9.57
CA LYS A 501 -36.78 5.40 -9.79
C LYS A 501 -37.77 5.70 -10.92
N HIS A 502 -38.46 6.83 -10.84
CA HIS A 502 -39.41 7.32 -11.84
C HIS A 502 -39.73 8.80 -11.60
N VAL A 503 -40.46 9.38 -12.52
CA VAL A 503 -41.04 10.72 -12.41
C VAL A 503 -42.57 10.58 -12.32
N GLU A 504 -43.18 11.09 -11.26
CA GLU A 504 -44.64 11.17 -11.12
C GLU A 504 -45.14 12.37 -11.89
N ILE A 505 -46.14 12.15 -12.73
CA ILE A 505 -46.80 13.20 -13.54
C ILE A 505 -48.14 13.54 -12.90
N TRP A 506 -48.27 14.80 -12.57
CA TRP A 506 -49.48 15.34 -11.99
C TRP A 506 -50.12 16.36 -12.96
N LEU A 507 -51.44 16.34 -13.11
CA LEU A 507 -52.21 17.21 -13.98
C LEU A 507 -53.00 18.19 -13.13
N SER A 508 -53.11 19.41 -13.64
CA SER A 508 -53.99 20.44 -13.11
C SER A 508 -54.57 21.29 -14.24
N HIS A 509 -55.79 21.83 -14.03
CA HIS A 509 -56.43 22.82 -14.91
C HIS A 509 -56.42 24.23 -14.31
N ASP A 510 -56.12 24.35 -13.01
CA ASP A 510 -56.14 25.61 -12.26
C ASP A 510 -54.78 25.96 -11.63
N ASN A 511 -53.75 25.12 -11.83
CA ASN A 511 -52.43 25.21 -11.19
C ASN A 511 -52.49 25.20 -9.64
N ALA A 512 -53.56 24.71 -9.06
CA ALA A 512 -53.76 24.66 -7.61
C ALA A 512 -54.12 23.24 -7.12
N THR A 513 -55.07 22.61 -7.82
CA THR A 513 -55.52 21.25 -7.52
C THR A 513 -54.86 20.26 -8.48
N TRP A 514 -54.19 19.27 -7.95
CA TRP A 514 -53.39 18.34 -8.71
C TRP A 514 -53.91 16.91 -8.62
N GLU A 515 -54.05 16.27 -9.78
CA GLU A 515 -54.40 14.85 -9.90
C GLU A 515 -53.21 14.07 -10.42
N HIS A 516 -52.88 12.95 -9.77
CA HIS A 516 -51.83 12.07 -10.23
C HIS A 516 -52.27 11.29 -11.46
N LEU A 517 -51.54 11.41 -12.56
CA LEU A 517 -51.83 10.70 -13.79
C LEU A 517 -51.19 9.31 -13.82
N PHE A 518 -49.86 9.30 -13.85
CA PHE A 518 -49.05 8.07 -13.94
C PHE A 518 -47.60 8.37 -13.65
N ASN A 519 -46.80 7.31 -13.61
CA ASN A 519 -45.36 7.35 -13.41
C ASN A 519 -44.62 7.04 -14.72
N VAL A 520 -43.55 7.78 -15.02
CA VAL A 520 -42.80 7.63 -16.27
C VAL A 520 -41.30 7.60 -16.01
N THR A 521 -40.56 7.07 -16.98
CA THR A 521 -39.09 7.07 -17.00
C THR A 521 -38.54 7.70 -18.29
N GLY A 522 -39.37 8.40 -19.05
CA GLY A 522 -39.03 9.08 -20.30
C GLY A 522 -40.24 9.78 -20.89
N ASP A 523 -40.14 10.20 -22.13
CA ASP A 523 -41.18 10.93 -22.86
C ASP A 523 -42.53 10.21 -22.86
N PHE A 524 -43.61 10.99 -22.85
CA PHE A 524 -44.95 10.46 -22.78
C PHE A 524 -45.96 11.35 -23.54
N GLN A 525 -47.21 10.90 -23.60
CA GLN A 525 -48.31 11.62 -24.22
C GLN A 525 -49.49 11.71 -23.26
N VAL A 526 -50.17 12.85 -23.30
CA VAL A 526 -51.46 13.04 -22.62
C VAL A 526 -52.55 13.09 -23.68
N ASP A 527 -53.51 12.15 -23.62
CA ASP A 527 -54.52 11.94 -24.64
C ASP A 527 -55.79 11.31 -24.04
N PRO A 528 -57.02 11.79 -24.39
CA PRO A 528 -57.31 13.01 -25.16
C PRO A 528 -57.22 14.29 -24.31
N VAL A 529 -57.02 15.44 -24.97
CA VAL A 529 -57.08 16.77 -24.35
C VAL A 529 -58.18 17.61 -25.00
N GLU A 530 -58.79 18.53 -24.23
CA GLU A 530 -59.86 19.39 -24.68
C GLU A 530 -59.36 20.73 -25.22
N GLU A 531 -59.87 21.19 -26.32
CA GLU A 531 -59.55 22.47 -26.95
C GLU A 531 -60.00 23.66 -26.08
N GLY A 532 -59.18 24.71 -26.00
CA GLY A 532 -59.45 25.91 -25.21
C GLY A 532 -59.14 25.76 -23.73
N VAL A 533 -58.63 24.59 -23.28
CA VAL A 533 -58.24 24.31 -21.89
C VAL A 533 -56.75 24.42 -21.72
N THR A 534 -56.33 25.03 -20.61
CA THR A 534 -54.90 25.04 -20.23
C THR A 534 -54.61 23.84 -19.34
N TYR A 535 -53.62 23.04 -19.76
CA TYR A 535 -53.14 21.91 -19.03
C TYR A 535 -51.81 22.27 -18.32
N TYR A 536 -51.78 22.13 -17.00
CA TYR A 536 -50.58 22.27 -16.20
C TYR A 536 -50.07 20.87 -15.84
N LEU A 537 -48.81 20.58 -16.14
CA LEU A 537 -48.14 19.33 -15.79
C LEU A 537 -47.05 19.59 -14.78
N LYS A 538 -47.11 18.88 -13.65
CA LYS A 538 -46.09 18.92 -12.61
C LYS A 538 -45.30 17.61 -12.62
N PHE A 539 -43.97 17.72 -12.56
CA PHE A 539 -43.03 16.64 -12.65
C PHE A 539 -42.34 16.45 -11.29
N THR A 540 -42.66 15.39 -10.59
CA THR A 540 -42.09 15.07 -9.26
C THR A 540 -41.17 13.88 -9.39
N THR A 541 -39.89 14.08 -9.23
CA THR A 541 -38.90 13.01 -9.26
C THR A 541 -38.94 12.19 -7.97
N VAL A 542 -38.82 10.87 -8.10
CA VAL A 542 -38.85 9.91 -6.98
C VAL A 542 -37.60 9.02 -7.04
N SER A 543 -36.91 8.91 -5.94
CA SER A 543 -35.71 8.06 -5.81
C SER A 543 -36.06 6.58 -5.61
N ILE A 544 -35.06 5.69 -5.75
CA ILE A 544 -35.23 4.25 -5.44
C ILE A 544 -35.56 3.99 -3.96
N TRP A 545 -35.31 4.95 -3.08
CA TRP A 545 -35.67 4.92 -1.65
C TRP A 545 -37.04 5.53 -1.33
N GLU A 546 -37.87 5.80 -2.35
CA GLU A 546 -39.19 6.44 -2.23
C GLU A 546 -39.14 7.90 -1.73
N THR A 547 -37.99 8.53 -1.70
CA THR A 547 -37.87 9.96 -1.41
C THR A 547 -38.37 10.75 -2.60
N ARG A 548 -39.34 11.62 -2.37
CA ARG A 548 -39.97 12.46 -3.37
C ARG A 548 -39.44 13.88 -3.31
N ARG A 549 -39.31 14.52 -4.47
CA ARG A 549 -39.09 15.95 -4.54
C ARG A 549 -40.34 16.67 -4.01
N THR A 550 -40.11 17.72 -3.22
CA THR A 550 -41.26 18.48 -2.67
C THR A 550 -42.02 19.21 -3.76
N ASP A 551 -43.33 19.46 -3.55
CA ASP A 551 -44.19 20.17 -4.50
C ASP A 551 -43.67 21.57 -4.85
N ALA A 552 -43.08 22.27 -3.89
CA ALA A 552 -42.46 23.58 -4.09
C ALA A 552 -41.27 23.59 -5.03
N HIS A 553 -40.56 22.46 -5.14
CA HIS A 553 -39.35 22.30 -5.96
C HIS A 553 -39.59 21.47 -7.24
N SER A 554 -40.79 20.88 -7.40
CA SER A 554 -41.15 20.12 -8.58
C SER A 554 -41.31 21.03 -9.81
N TYR A 555 -40.87 20.53 -10.97
CA TYR A 555 -40.98 21.31 -12.21
C TYR A 555 -42.44 21.39 -12.65
N VAL A 556 -42.91 22.57 -13.05
CA VAL A 556 -44.26 22.78 -13.57
C VAL A 556 -44.16 23.44 -14.94
N SER A 557 -44.88 22.90 -15.92
CA SER A 557 -45.02 23.46 -17.26
C SER A 557 -46.50 23.48 -17.67
N SER A 558 -46.88 24.36 -18.59
CA SER A 558 -48.26 24.46 -19.03
C SER A 558 -48.37 24.68 -20.53
N LEU A 559 -49.47 24.21 -21.10
CA LEU A 559 -49.80 24.42 -22.50
C LEU A 559 -51.31 24.71 -22.63
N LEU A 560 -51.63 25.79 -23.31
CA LEU A 560 -53.01 26.06 -23.76
C LEU A 560 -53.26 25.29 -25.06
N ILE A 561 -54.24 24.43 -25.07
CA ILE A 561 -54.60 23.64 -26.24
C ILE A 561 -55.40 24.53 -27.22
N GLN A 562 -54.83 24.74 -28.38
CA GLN A 562 -55.48 25.56 -29.43
C GLN A 562 -56.44 24.75 -30.30
N GLY A 563 -56.16 23.46 -30.39
CA GLY A 563 -56.95 22.58 -31.22
C GLY A 563 -56.71 22.78 -32.71
N ARG A 564 -57.66 22.41 -33.51
CA ARG A 564 -57.58 22.52 -34.97
C ARG A 564 -57.76 23.98 -35.41
N THR A 565 -56.74 24.58 -35.97
CA THR A 565 -56.90 25.83 -36.78
C THR A 565 -57.38 25.44 -38.15
N ASP A 566 -58.69 25.73 -38.46
CA ASP A 566 -59.26 25.59 -39.81
C ASP A 566 -58.67 26.60 -40.80
#